data_b3fa667b4f860f2d9f93892fdf729fc8
#
_entry.id   b3fa667b4f860f2d9f93892fdf729fc8
#
_cell.length_a   1.000
_cell.length_b   1.000
_cell.length_c   1.000
_cell.angle_alpha   90.00
_cell.angle_beta   90.00
_cell.angle_gamma   90.00
#
_symmetry.space_group_name_H-M   'P 1'
#
loop_
_entity.id
_entity.type
_entity.pdbx_description
1 polymer ?
#
loop_
_entity_poly.entity_id
_entity_poly.type
_entity_poly.pdbx_seq_one_letter_code
_entity_poly.pdbx_strand_id
1 'polypeptide(L)'
;VTPAPRTEQETTIATLTLRTGFEVELLAPAGSDRQVLADDLAARCGGSVRRSSHTDSEPSAVPGVGLFRHLSPAFDVVGPDGAPVARLVDDITIEADVAAAPRTPPGHRGWYRVLCDDARLLRLVERHVDPAAALPDVLAPIAALFGTVVELVGGAARVNDATGATVAVAMPLPGGRERPCEVITPPLTRDHGAALDALLAPARALGFTVPVEAAVHLHVDGAPFRRPAAFANLVRLFGRWREPLWAALGTNPACRRLAPLPADLVALVERDEQTGWADLGAAARGTGVTKYADVNLTQLVAARPVRDTVEVRILPGSDEAAAIVARAALVERLLLRCLDDRPVPAPGADAVRDPAGALAALAGVPA
;
A
#
# COMPACT_ATOMS: atom_id res chain seq x y z
N VAL A 1 38.57 -33.83 20.63
CA VAL A 1 37.16 -33.48 20.71
C VAL A 1 36.78 -32.98 19.34
N THR A 2 36.10 -33.83 18.57
CA THR A 2 35.61 -33.52 17.22
C THR A 2 34.33 -32.66 17.38
N PRO A 3 34.21 -31.52 16.70
CA PRO A 3 32.97 -30.76 16.79
C PRO A 3 31.84 -31.50 16.05
N ALA A 4 30.67 -31.55 16.69
CA ALA A 4 29.48 -32.14 16.13
C ALA A 4 29.05 -31.39 14.85
N PRO A 5 28.48 -32.07 13.84
CA PRO A 5 28.01 -31.42 12.63
C PRO A 5 26.86 -30.49 12.98
N ARG A 6 26.93 -29.21 12.54
CA ARG A 6 25.80 -28.29 12.51
C ARG A 6 24.80 -28.88 11.51
N THR A 7 23.67 -29.29 11.98
CA THR A 7 22.50 -29.59 11.15
C THR A 7 22.14 -28.30 10.42
N GLU A 8 22.45 -28.24 9.13
CA GLU A 8 21.82 -27.28 8.21
C GLU A 8 20.32 -27.60 8.21
N GLN A 9 19.54 -26.80 8.96
CA GLN A 9 18.10 -26.75 8.74
C GLN A 9 17.94 -26.19 7.34
N GLU A 10 17.61 -27.04 6.37
CA GLU A 10 17.05 -26.63 5.09
C GLU A 10 15.86 -25.73 5.40
N THR A 11 16.08 -24.43 5.28
CA THR A 11 15.01 -23.44 5.32
C THR A 11 14.17 -23.69 4.09
N THR A 12 13.11 -24.49 4.23
CA THR A 12 12.12 -24.66 3.16
C THR A 12 11.65 -23.27 2.79
N ILE A 13 12.09 -22.79 1.63
CA ILE A 13 11.69 -21.46 1.13
C ILE A 13 10.16 -21.51 0.97
N ALA A 14 9.47 -20.73 1.79
CA ALA A 14 8.03 -20.63 1.71
C ALA A 14 7.63 -20.19 0.30
N THR A 15 6.76 -20.96 -0.36
CA THR A 15 6.32 -20.68 -1.73
C THR A 15 4.89 -20.18 -1.70
N LEU A 16 4.62 -19.04 -2.33
CA LEU A 16 3.26 -18.52 -2.51
C LEU A 16 2.66 -19.10 -3.78
N THR A 17 1.38 -19.41 -3.73
CA THR A 17 0.59 -19.97 -4.84
C THR A 17 -0.37 -18.97 -5.44
N LEU A 18 -0.81 -17.98 -4.65
CA LEU A 18 -1.65 -16.90 -5.13
C LEU A 18 -0.84 -15.88 -5.94
N ARG A 19 -1.47 -15.28 -6.92
CA ARG A 19 -0.95 -14.11 -7.58
C ARG A 19 -0.96 -12.94 -6.59
N THR A 20 0.22 -12.49 -6.18
CA THR A 20 0.39 -11.54 -5.10
C THR A 20 1.20 -10.33 -5.54
N GLY A 21 0.68 -9.12 -5.33
CA GLY A 21 1.42 -7.87 -5.39
C GLY A 21 1.93 -7.49 -4.01
N PHE A 22 3.06 -6.79 -3.96
CA PHE A 22 3.66 -6.29 -2.73
C PHE A 22 3.84 -4.78 -2.83
N GLU A 23 3.62 -4.08 -1.72
CA GLU A 23 4.02 -2.70 -1.47
C GLU A 23 4.97 -2.74 -0.28
N VAL A 24 6.23 -2.32 -0.49
CA VAL A 24 7.28 -2.36 0.54
C VAL A 24 7.72 -0.94 0.84
N GLU A 25 7.52 -0.51 2.07
CA GLU A 25 7.80 0.86 2.51
C GLU A 25 9.25 1.00 2.97
N LEU A 26 10.00 1.87 2.30
CA LEU A 26 11.42 2.15 2.53
C LEU A 26 11.66 3.67 2.63
N LEU A 27 12.85 4.03 3.12
CA LEU A 27 13.32 5.41 3.20
C LEU A 27 14.71 5.52 2.58
N ALA A 28 14.85 6.39 1.59
CA ALA A 28 16.15 6.75 1.01
C ALA A 28 17.05 7.44 2.04
N PRO A 29 18.38 7.27 1.98
CA PRO A 29 19.31 7.99 2.84
C PRO A 29 19.24 9.51 2.61
N ALA A 30 19.73 10.29 3.58
CA ALA A 30 19.78 11.75 3.47
C ALA A 30 20.58 12.18 2.22
N GLY A 31 20.03 13.09 1.44
CA GLY A 31 20.63 13.57 0.18
C GLY A 31 20.38 12.64 -1.03
N SER A 32 19.58 11.59 -0.86
CA SER A 32 19.11 10.73 -1.94
C SER A 32 17.57 10.74 -1.98
N ASP A 33 17.01 10.13 -3.01
CA ASP A 33 15.57 10.06 -3.24
C ASP A 33 15.16 8.73 -3.88
N ARG A 34 13.84 8.51 -4.02
CA ARG A 34 13.30 7.29 -4.62
C ARG A 34 13.59 7.15 -6.12
N GLN A 35 13.94 8.23 -6.83
CA GLN A 35 14.33 8.16 -8.24
C GLN A 35 15.67 7.43 -8.39
N VAL A 36 16.61 7.64 -7.46
CA VAL A 36 17.92 6.97 -7.47
C VAL A 36 17.76 5.45 -7.46
N LEU A 37 16.83 4.92 -6.66
CA LEU A 37 16.53 3.48 -6.68
C LEU A 37 15.88 3.06 -8.01
N ALA A 38 14.95 3.85 -8.54
CA ALA A 38 14.32 3.55 -9.82
C ALA A 38 15.34 3.46 -10.96
N ASP A 39 16.28 4.41 -11.01
CA ASP A 39 17.33 4.46 -12.02
C ASP A 39 18.30 3.24 -11.90
N ASP A 40 18.68 2.85 -10.68
CA ASP A 40 19.52 1.67 -10.44
C ASP A 40 18.80 0.37 -10.84
N LEU A 41 17.53 0.22 -10.50
CA LEU A 41 16.72 -0.94 -10.90
C LEU A 41 16.60 -1.04 -12.43
N ALA A 42 16.34 0.08 -13.10
CA ALA A 42 16.27 0.12 -14.56
C ALA A 42 17.61 -0.27 -15.21
N ALA A 43 18.73 0.26 -14.70
CA ALA A 43 20.04 -0.09 -15.19
C ALA A 43 20.35 -1.60 -15.04
N ARG A 44 19.98 -2.21 -13.91
CA ARG A 44 20.21 -3.63 -13.64
C ARG A 44 19.37 -4.55 -14.54
N CYS A 45 18.14 -4.18 -14.86
CA CYS A 45 17.29 -4.99 -15.74
C CYS A 45 17.47 -4.64 -17.23
N GLY A 46 18.33 -3.68 -17.57
CA GLY A 46 18.49 -3.19 -18.97
C GLY A 46 17.26 -2.46 -19.49
N GLY A 47 16.46 -1.92 -18.60
CA GLY A 47 15.20 -1.24 -18.88
C GLY A 47 15.30 0.27 -18.85
N SER A 48 14.18 0.93 -18.49
CA SER A 48 14.11 2.40 -18.40
C SER A 48 13.17 2.82 -17.26
N VAL A 49 13.31 4.10 -16.84
CA VAL A 49 12.40 4.74 -15.90
C VAL A 49 11.49 5.69 -16.64
N ARG A 50 10.19 5.55 -16.42
CA ARG A 50 9.18 6.52 -16.84
C ARG A 50 8.70 7.29 -15.62
N ARG A 51 8.95 8.58 -15.60
CA ARG A 51 8.38 9.47 -14.58
C ARG A 51 6.87 9.59 -14.79
N SER A 52 6.11 9.47 -13.72
CA SER A 52 4.66 9.55 -13.71
C SER A 52 4.19 10.24 -12.43
N SER A 53 2.92 10.14 -12.11
CA SER A 53 2.34 10.68 -10.89
C SER A 53 1.59 9.60 -10.12
N HIS A 54 1.58 9.73 -8.81
CA HIS A 54 0.79 8.90 -7.90
C HIS A 54 -0.24 9.76 -7.16
N THR A 55 -1.49 9.34 -7.22
CA THR A 55 -2.59 9.96 -6.46
C THR A 55 -2.89 9.15 -5.22
N ASP A 56 -2.74 9.78 -4.04
CA ASP A 56 -3.12 9.19 -2.77
C ASP A 56 -4.16 10.06 -2.05
N SER A 57 -4.69 9.57 -0.94
CA SER A 57 -5.67 10.28 -0.12
C SER A 57 -5.41 10.05 1.36
N GLU A 58 -5.69 11.08 2.14
CA GLU A 58 -5.56 11.10 3.60
C GLU A 58 -6.88 11.48 4.25
N PRO A 59 -7.13 11.07 5.50
CA PRO A 59 -8.21 11.66 6.30
C PRO A 59 -8.03 13.17 6.39
N SER A 60 -9.08 13.92 6.13
CA SER A 60 -9.04 15.38 6.24
C SER A 60 -9.24 15.82 7.69
N ALA A 61 -8.43 16.80 8.13
CA ALA A 61 -8.67 17.50 9.39
C ALA A 61 -9.73 18.60 9.26
N VAL A 62 -10.21 18.88 8.03
CA VAL A 62 -11.19 19.92 7.78
C VAL A 62 -12.60 19.39 8.06
N PRO A 63 -13.39 20.02 8.94
CA PRO A 63 -14.77 19.60 9.19
C PRO A 63 -15.61 19.56 7.91
N GLY A 64 -16.34 18.46 7.70
CA GLY A 64 -17.17 18.24 6.51
C GLY A 64 -16.43 17.74 5.26
N VAL A 65 -15.11 17.67 5.27
CA VAL A 65 -14.28 17.08 4.21
C VAL A 65 -13.75 15.76 4.70
N GLY A 66 -14.25 14.63 4.17
CA GLY A 66 -13.87 13.30 4.65
C GLY A 66 -12.44 12.89 4.28
N LEU A 67 -12.02 13.25 3.07
CA LEU A 67 -10.72 12.88 2.51
C LEU A 67 -10.07 14.07 1.82
N PHE A 68 -8.77 14.14 1.98
CA PHE A 68 -7.88 15.04 1.27
C PHE A 68 -7.10 14.25 0.22
N ARG A 69 -6.98 14.75 -1.00
CA ARG A 69 -6.28 14.07 -2.09
C ARG A 69 -5.09 14.88 -2.55
N HIS A 70 -4.04 14.15 -2.91
CA HIS A 70 -2.86 14.76 -3.48
C HIS A 70 -2.27 13.87 -4.57
N LEU A 71 -1.50 14.51 -5.45
CA LEU A 71 -0.72 13.87 -6.49
C LEU A 71 0.75 14.22 -6.25
N SER A 72 1.62 13.23 -6.30
CA SER A 72 3.05 13.35 -6.08
C SER A 72 3.84 12.60 -7.17
N PRO A 73 5.16 12.85 -7.33
CA PRO A 73 5.98 12.15 -8.31
C PRO A 73 6.07 10.65 -8.05
N ALA A 74 5.94 9.87 -9.12
CA ALA A 74 6.11 8.43 -9.17
C ALA A 74 7.09 8.04 -10.29
N PHE A 75 7.70 6.87 -10.15
CA PHE A 75 8.69 6.34 -11.09
C PHE A 75 8.32 4.92 -11.45
N ASP A 76 7.95 4.70 -12.71
CA ASP A 76 7.63 3.37 -13.23
C ASP A 76 8.91 2.79 -13.86
N VAL A 77 9.43 1.73 -13.28
CA VAL A 77 10.55 0.95 -13.84
C VAL A 77 9.97 -0.09 -14.78
N VAL A 78 10.41 -0.06 -16.04
CA VAL A 78 9.98 -0.99 -17.07
C VAL A 78 11.19 -1.73 -17.65
N GLY A 79 11.02 -3.01 -17.91
CA GLY A 79 12.04 -3.85 -18.52
C GLY A 79 12.28 -3.52 -20.00
N PRO A 80 13.29 -4.14 -20.64
CA PRO A 80 13.63 -3.91 -22.04
C PRO A 80 12.51 -4.33 -23.00
N ASP A 81 11.63 -5.21 -22.58
CA ASP A 81 10.43 -5.66 -23.30
C ASP A 81 9.18 -4.79 -23.04
N GLY A 82 9.34 -3.73 -22.20
CA GLY A 82 8.24 -2.88 -21.78
C GLY A 82 7.38 -3.43 -20.63
N ALA A 83 7.72 -4.61 -20.10
CA ALA A 83 7.01 -5.17 -18.96
C ALA A 83 7.27 -4.36 -17.68
N PRO A 84 6.27 -4.18 -16.80
CA PRO A 84 6.48 -3.49 -15.53
C PRO A 84 7.38 -4.32 -14.60
N VAL A 85 8.39 -3.68 -14.03
CA VAL A 85 9.31 -4.24 -13.02
C VAL A 85 8.93 -3.79 -11.63
N ALA A 86 8.79 -2.49 -11.43
CA ALA A 86 8.37 -1.89 -10.17
C ALA A 86 7.79 -0.49 -10.41
N ARG A 87 7.02 0.00 -9.44
CA ARG A 87 6.61 1.40 -9.34
C ARG A 87 7.03 1.94 -7.99
N LEU A 88 7.68 3.09 -7.97
CA LEU A 88 8.17 3.74 -6.76
C LEU A 88 7.37 5.02 -6.51
N VAL A 89 6.76 5.14 -5.33
CA VAL A 89 5.88 6.25 -4.97
C VAL A 89 6.23 6.83 -3.60
N ASP A 90 5.65 7.98 -3.26
CA ASP A 90 5.71 8.55 -1.91
C ASP A 90 4.77 7.79 -0.98
N ASP A 91 5.23 7.45 0.21
CA ASP A 91 4.35 7.06 1.32
C ASP A 91 4.34 8.17 2.38
N ILE A 92 3.19 8.83 2.49
CA ILE A 92 3.00 9.97 3.37
C ILE A 92 2.92 9.58 4.86
N THR A 93 2.78 8.29 5.20
CA THR A 93 2.74 7.80 6.58
C THR A 93 4.11 7.82 7.22
N ILE A 94 5.18 7.79 6.42
CA ILE A 94 6.56 7.88 6.89
C ILE A 94 6.86 9.34 7.25
N GLU A 95 6.83 9.69 8.53
CA GLU A 95 7.03 11.05 9.02
C GLU A 95 8.17 11.17 10.03
N ALA A 96 8.28 10.25 10.98
CA ALA A 96 9.23 10.37 12.08
C ALA A 96 10.68 10.45 11.60
N ASP A 97 11.09 9.51 10.76
CA ASP A 97 12.45 9.45 10.22
C ASP A 97 12.73 10.55 9.16
N VAL A 98 11.69 11.02 8.47
CA VAL A 98 11.80 12.19 7.58
C VAL A 98 12.02 13.46 8.40
N ALA A 99 11.29 13.63 9.50
CA ALA A 99 11.42 14.81 10.36
C ALA A 99 12.75 14.86 11.12
N ALA A 100 13.37 13.71 11.37
CA ALA A 100 14.66 13.61 12.08
C ALA A 100 15.87 14.03 11.22
N ALA A 101 15.71 14.07 9.88
CA ALA A 101 16.79 14.41 8.97
C ALA A 101 16.88 15.94 8.70
N PRO A 102 18.08 16.47 8.37
CA PRO A 102 18.21 17.84 7.90
C PRO A 102 17.32 18.08 6.67
N ARG A 103 16.55 19.15 6.69
CA ARG A 103 15.68 19.53 5.58
C ARG A 103 16.51 20.10 4.44
N THR A 104 16.72 19.33 3.40
CA THR A 104 17.26 19.83 2.13
C THR A 104 16.08 20.15 1.24
N PRO A 105 15.93 21.40 0.75
CA PRO A 105 14.88 21.70 -0.22
C PRO A 105 15.09 20.83 -1.46
N PRO A 106 14.07 20.18 -2.03
CA PRO A 106 14.21 19.49 -3.29
C PRO A 106 14.51 20.53 -4.38
N GLY A 107 15.76 20.58 -4.82
CA GLY A 107 16.23 21.49 -5.88
C GLY A 107 15.84 21.04 -7.27
N HIS A 108 15.01 19.99 -7.43
CA HIS A 108 14.79 19.34 -8.71
C HIS A 108 13.44 19.70 -9.33
N ARG A 109 13.44 19.99 -10.64
CA ARG A 109 12.21 20.13 -11.43
C ARG A 109 11.35 18.86 -11.29
N GLY A 110 10.02 19.06 -11.19
CA GLY A 110 9.08 17.96 -11.07
C GLY A 110 8.88 17.40 -9.66
N TRP A 111 9.60 17.87 -8.64
CA TRP A 111 9.37 17.48 -7.25
C TRP A 111 8.35 18.44 -6.61
N TYR A 112 7.07 18.19 -6.89
CA TYR A 112 5.95 18.96 -6.37
C TYR A 112 4.80 18.05 -5.94
N ARG A 113 3.89 18.61 -5.14
CA ARG A 113 2.63 17.98 -4.77
C ARG A 113 1.48 18.84 -5.28
N VAL A 114 0.49 18.20 -5.89
CA VAL A 114 -0.77 18.85 -6.28
C VAL A 114 -1.86 18.42 -5.30
N LEU A 115 -2.57 19.39 -4.75
CA LEU A 115 -3.63 19.23 -3.76
C LEU A 115 -4.96 19.61 -4.41
N CYS A 116 -5.95 18.73 -4.36
CA CYS A 116 -7.29 18.98 -4.85
C CYS A 116 -8.25 17.94 -4.28
N ASP A 117 -9.43 18.37 -3.84
CA ASP A 117 -10.46 17.46 -3.33
C ASP A 117 -11.18 16.69 -4.45
N ASP A 118 -11.15 17.19 -5.68
CA ASP A 118 -11.74 16.52 -6.83
C ASP A 118 -10.72 15.63 -7.56
N ALA A 119 -10.87 14.32 -7.38
CA ALA A 119 -10.03 13.32 -8.05
C ALA A 119 -10.07 13.42 -9.59
N ARG A 120 -11.09 14.04 -10.18
CA ARG A 120 -11.17 14.23 -11.64
C ARG A 120 -10.16 15.27 -12.09
N LEU A 121 -9.95 16.33 -11.31
CA LEU A 121 -8.96 17.36 -11.60
C LEU A 121 -7.53 16.84 -11.42
N LEU A 122 -7.27 16.01 -10.40
CA LEU A 122 -5.97 15.33 -10.28
C LEU A 122 -5.69 14.42 -11.49
N ARG A 123 -6.69 13.67 -11.95
CA ARG A 123 -6.55 12.85 -13.18
C ARG A 123 -6.33 13.70 -14.44
N LEU A 124 -6.88 14.92 -14.48
CA LEU A 124 -6.63 15.84 -15.59
C LEU A 124 -5.14 16.25 -15.61
N VAL A 125 -4.58 16.60 -14.45
CA VAL A 125 -3.15 16.87 -14.31
C VAL A 125 -2.31 15.67 -14.73
N GLU A 126 -2.60 14.48 -14.14
CA GLU A 126 -1.86 13.24 -14.41
C GLU A 126 -1.82 12.88 -15.91
N ARG A 127 -2.88 13.18 -16.67
CA ARG A 127 -2.98 12.83 -18.09
C ARG A 127 -2.36 13.84 -19.04
N HIS A 128 -2.33 15.12 -18.67
CA HIS A 128 -2.05 16.20 -19.60
C HIS A 128 -0.85 17.04 -19.23
N VAL A 129 -0.23 16.82 -18.08
CA VAL A 129 0.95 17.55 -17.64
C VAL A 129 2.18 16.64 -17.75
N ASP A 130 3.26 17.19 -18.29
CA ASP A 130 4.57 16.54 -18.21
C ASP A 130 4.94 16.40 -16.71
N PRO A 131 5.20 15.18 -16.18
CA PRO A 131 5.60 15.01 -14.79
C PRO A 131 6.87 15.77 -14.39
N ALA A 132 7.68 16.24 -15.34
CA ALA A 132 8.84 17.10 -15.14
C ALA A 132 8.55 18.60 -15.39
N ALA A 133 7.27 18.98 -15.57
CA ALA A 133 6.90 20.37 -15.83
C ALA A 133 7.38 21.32 -14.72
N ALA A 134 7.52 22.59 -15.03
CA ALA A 134 7.75 23.61 -14.02
C ALA A 134 6.48 23.85 -13.21
N LEU A 135 6.63 24.22 -11.94
CA LEU A 135 5.50 24.40 -11.01
C LEU A 135 4.36 25.28 -11.57
N PRO A 136 4.62 26.42 -12.26
CA PRO A 136 3.55 27.23 -12.85
C PRO A 136 2.71 26.51 -13.90
N ASP A 137 3.29 25.52 -14.59
CA ASP A 137 2.64 24.83 -15.71
C ASP A 137 1.77 23.65 -15.25
N VAL A 138 1.98 23.18 -14.01
CA VAL A 138 1.34 21.96 -13.47
C VAL A 138 -0.17 22.09 -13.42
N LEU A 139 -0.70 23.28 -13.10
CA LEU A 139 -2.14 23.52 -12.97
C LEU A 139 -2.77 24.09 -14.25
N ALA A 140 -2.01 24.26 -15.34
CA ALA A 140 -2.51 24.84 -16.58
C ALA A 140 -3.77 24.14 -17.14
N PRO A 141 -3.89 22.79 -17.14
CA PRO A 141 -5.12 22.13 -17.60
C PRO A 141 -6.35 22.44 -16.74
N ILE A 142 -6.15 22.63 -15.43
CA ILE A 142 -7.24 22.99 -14.52
C ILE A 142 -7.65 24.45 -14.77
N ALA A 143 -6.68 25.37 -14.87
CA ALA A 143 -6.94 26.76 -15.16
C ALA A 143 -7.70 26.93 -16.49
N ALA A 144 -7.32 26.19 -17.53
CA ALA A 144 -8.02 26.19 -18.82
C ALA A 144 -9.47 25.67 -18.68
N LEU A 145 -9.71 24.63 -17.88
CA LEU A 145 -11.05 24.10 -17.64
C LEU A 145 -11.97 25.11 -16.94
N PHE A 146 -11.43 25.90 -16.01
CA PHE A 146 -12.18 26.93 -15.27
C PHE A 146 -12.21 28.29 -15.96
N GLY A 147 -11.56 28.45 -17.11
CA GLY A 147 -11.47 29.74 -17.82
C GLY A 147 -10.73 30.81 -17.02
N THR A 148 -9.73 30.43 -16.24
CA THR A 148 -8.98 31.30 -15.32
C THR A 148 -7.46 31.15 -15.56
N VAL A 149 -6.63 31.77 -14.73
CA VAL A 149 -5.19 31.73 -14.80
C VAL A 149 -4.58 31.04 -13.59
N VAL A 150 -3.36 30.52 -13.74
CA VAL A 150 -2.57 30.03 -12.60
C VAL A 150 -1.95 31.23 -11.89
N GLU A 151 -2.20 31.36 -10.60
CA GLU A 151 -1.60 32.40 -9.75
C GLU A 151 -0.42 31.82 -8.97
N LEU A 152 0.70 32.57 -8.91
CA LEU A 152 1.84 32.21 -8.06
C LEU A 152 1.76 33.00 -6.75
N VAL A 153 1.67 32.30 -5.62
CA VAL A 153 1.55 32.90 -4.30
C VAL A 153 2.45 32.17 -3.30
N GLY A 154 3.40 32.89 -2.70
CA GLY A 154 4.26 32.33 -1.63
C GLY A 154 5.07 31.10 -2.06
N GLY A 155 5.44 30.97 -3.36
CA GLY A 155 6.15 29.81 -3.88
C GLY A 155 5.26 28.62 -4.27
N ALA A 156 3.94 28.75 -4.13
CA ALA A 156 2.96 27.79 -4.63
C ALA A 156 2.24 28.32 -5.87
N ALA A 157 1.75 27.43 -6.71
CA ALA A 157 0.81 27.75 -7.79
C ALA A 157 -0.60 27.37 -7.33
N ARG A 158 -1.60 28.21 -7.62
CA ARG A 158 -3.01 27.93 -7.33
C ARG A 158 -3.91 28.30 -8.49
N VAL A 159 -5.06 27.65 -8.53
CA VAL A 159 -6.16 28.00 -9.43
C VAL A 159 -7.39 28.27 -8.59
N ASN A 160 -8.02 29.43 -8.82
CA ASN A 160 -9.28 29.81 -8.23
C ASN A 160 -10.40 29.69 -9.27
N ASP A 161 -11.62 29.39 -8.84
CA ASP A 161 -12.82 29.47 -9.68
C ASP A 161 -13.32 30.89 -9.84
N ALA A 162 -14.41 31.07 -10.58
CA ALA A 162 -15.02 32.37 -10.83
C ALA A 162 -15.53 33.08 -9.55
N THR A 163 -15.71 32.35 -8.44
CA THR A 163 -16.13 32.92 -7.15
C THR A 163 -14.94 33.31 -6.27
N GLY A 164 -13.70 33.02 -6.72
CA GLY A 164 -12.49 33.22 -5.95
C GLY A 164 -12.12 32.07 -5.02
N ALA A 165 -12.88 30.94 -5.04
CA ALA A 165 -12.55 29.77 -4.25
C ALA A 165 -11.39 28.99 -4.88
N THR A 166 -10.40 28.60 -4.07
CA THR A 166 -9.27 27.80 -4.53
C THR A 166 -9.72 26.36 -4.81
N VAL A 167 -9.57 25.91 -6.05
CA VAL A 167 -9.95 24.56 -6.50
C VAL A 167 -8.75 23.60 -6.58
N ALA A 168 -7.54 24.11 -6.75
CA ALA A 168 -6.32 23.32 -6.75
C ALA A 168 -5.10 24.15 -6.36
N VAL A 169 -4.15 23.49 -5.70
CA VAL A 169 -2.85 24.08 -5.33
C VAL A 169 -1.74 23.10 -5.71
N ALA A 170 -0.68 23.62 -6.35
CA ALA A 170 0.57 22.89 -6.54
C ALA A 170 1.67 23.59 -5.75
N MET A 171 2.49 22.82 -5.05
CA MET A 171 3.60 23.35 -4.25
C MET A 171 4.81 22.42 -4.36
N PRO A 172 6.03 22.93 -4.17
CA PRO A 172 7.22 22.09 -4.03
C PRO A 172 6.98 21.07 -2.91
N LEU A 173 7.53 19.87 -3.05
CA LEU A 173 7.49 18.91 -1.94
C LEU A 173 8.17 19.54 -0.70
N PRO A 174 7.60 19.36 0.49
CA PRO A 174 8.30 19.68 1.73
C PRO A 174 9.63 18.94 1.80
N GLY A 175 10.66 19.55 2.39
CA GLY A 175 11.99 18.95 2.48
C GLY A 175 11.98 17.58 3.13
N GLY A 176 12.66 16.63 2.52
CA GLY A 176 12.72 15.23 2.94
C GLY A 176 11.65 14.34 2.33
N ARG A 177 10.58 14.88 1.71
CA ARG A 177 9.49 14.07 1.12
C ARG A 177 9.86 13.41 -0.21
N GLU A 178 11.02 13.67 -0.77
CA GLU A 178 11.63 12.93 -1.86
C GLU A 178 12.15 11.56 -1.44
N ARG A 179 12.41 11.37 -0.13
CA ARG A 179 13.05 10.18 0.45
C ARG A 179 12.12 8.99 0.67
N PRO A 180 10.89 9.12 1.19
CA PRO A 180 9.97 7.99 1.32
C PRO A 180 9.77 7.30 -0.01
N CYS A 181 9.83 5.96 0.02
CA CYS A 181 9.81 5.12 -1.15
C CYS A 181 9.00 3.85 -0.88
N GLU A 182 7.76 3.84 -1.32
CA GLU A 182 6.98 2.62 -1.40
C GLU A 182 7.29 1.93 -2.73
N VAL A 183 7.89 0.75 -2.65
CA VAL A 183 8.23 -0.09 -3.81
C VAL A 183 7.07 -1.03 -4.09
N ILE A 184 6.34 -0.78 -5.18
CA ILE A 184 5.16 -1.54 -5.60
C ILE A 184 5.57 -2.51 -6.70
N THR A 185 5.33 -3.81 -6.49
CA THR A 185 5.56 -4.83 -7.53
C THR A 185 4.37 -4.95 -8.47
N PRO A 186 4.56 -5.39 -9.72
CA PRO A 186 3.46 -6.00 -10.45
C PRO A 186 2.96 -7.25 -9.71
N PRO A 187 1.72 -7.73 -9.97
CA PRO A 187 1.26 -8.99 -9.39
C PRO A 187 2.14 -10.17 -9.84
N LEU A 188 2.85 -10.77 -8.89
CA LEU A 188 3.75 -11.90 -9.10
C LEU A 188 2.96 -13.22 -9.04
N THR A 189 3.32 -14.18 -9.88
CA THR A 189 2.68 -15.52 -9.94
C THR A 189 3.61 -16.64 -9.51
N ARG A 190 4.92 -16.37 -9.41
CA ARG A 190 5.97 -17.33 -9.05
C ARG A 190 7.23 -16.58 -8.64
N ASP A 191 8.15 -17.29 -8.03
CA ASP A 191 9.48 -16.77 -7.69
C ASP A 191 9.46 -15.48 -6.85
N HIS A 192 8.42 -15.34 -5.99
CA HIS A 192 8.17 -14.13 -5.21
C HIS A 192 9.38 -13.66 -4.42
N GLY A 193 10.12 -14.60 -3.82
CA GLY A 193 11.35 -14.29 -3.06
C GLY A 193 12.45 -13.70 -3.95
N ALA A 194 12.72 -14.32 -5.08
CA ALA A 194 13.73 -13.83 -6.02
C ALA A 194 13.34 -12.48 -6.64
N ALA A 195 12.05 -12.32 -6.97
CA ALA A 195 11.54 -11.05 -7.51
C ALA A 195 11.64 -9.92 -6.49
N LEU A 196 11.29 -10.16 -5.22
CA LEU A 196 11.45 -9.18 -4.15
C LEU A 196 12.92 -8.87 -3.89
N ASP A 197 13.80 -9.87 -3.82
CA ASP A 197 15.22 -9.64 -3.56
C ASP A 197 15.89 -8.84 -4.70
N ALA A 198 15.46 -9.05 -5.95
CA ALA A 198 15.91 -8.25 -7.09
C ALA A 198 15.59 -6.74 -6.95
N LEU A 199 14.60 -6.37 -6.16
CA LEU A 199 14.24 -4.98 -5.86
C LEU A 199 14.88 -4.48 -4.55
N LEU A 200 14.92 -5.33 -3.52
CA LEU A 200 15.33 -4.93 -2.18
C LEU A 200 16.84 -4.99 -1.96
N ALA A 201 17.56 -5.92 -2.60
CA ALA A 201 19.01 -5.95 -2.49
C ALA A 201 19.68 -4.67 -3.07
N PRO A 202 19.27 -4.14 -4.24
CA PRO A 202 19.70 -2.83 -4.71
C PRO A 202 19.35 -1.69 -3.75
N ALA A 203 18.14 -1.70 -3.16
CA ALA A 203 17.74 -0.67 -2.20
C ALA A 203 18.67 -0.67 -0.98
N ARG A 204 18.96 -1.84 -0.39
CA ARG A 204 19.93 -1.97 0.70
C ARG A 204 21.34 -1.49 0.31
N ALA A 205 21.79 -1.86 -0.88
CA ALA A 205 23.10 -1.44 -1.39
C ALA A 205 23.21 0.09 -1.56
N LEU A 206 22.11 0.77 -1.88
CA LEU A 206 22.01 2.22 -1.95
C LEU A 206 21.79 2.90 -0.60
N GLY A 207 21.71 2.13 0.50
CA GLY A 207 21.52 2.66 1.84
C GLY A 207 20.08 3.01 2.20
N PHE A 208 19.10 2.49 1.46
CA PHE A 208 17.69 2.57 1.87
C PHE A 208 17.48 1.76 3.16
N THR A 209 16.63 2.24 4.02
CA THR A 209 16.32 1.65 5.33
C THR A 209 14.84 1.42 5.47
N VAL A 210 14.47 0.58 6.43
CA VAL A 210 13.08 0.38 6.85
C VAL A 210 12.77 1.45 7.91
N PRO A 211 11.88 2.42 7.63
CA PRO A 211 11.53 3.45 8.60
C PRO A 211 10.70 2.89 9.76
N VAL A 212 10.65 3.65 10.86
CA VAL A 212 10.00 3.21 12.10
C VAL A 212 8.51 2.94 11.93
N GLU A 213 7.85 3.63 11.00
CA GLU A 213 6.41 3.48 10.71
C GLU A 213 6.11 2.47 9.59
N ALA A 214 7.14 1.84 9.02
CA ALA A 214 7.00 1.04 7.82
C ALA A 214 6.18 -0.24 8.00
N ALA A 215 5.48 -0.60 6.95
CA ALA A 215 4.77 -1.85 6.74
C ALA A 215 5.15 -2.51 5.41
N VAL A 216 4.67 -3.72 5.22
CA VAL A 216 4.55 -4.37 3.90
C VAL A 216 3.09 -4.70 3.67
N HIS A 217 2.56 -4.31 2.51
CA HIS A 217 1.20 -4.64 2.11
C HIS A 217 1.19 -5.78 1.09
N LEU A 218 0.17 -6.63 1.17
CA LEU A 218 -0.07 -7.73 0.24
C LEU A 218 -1.37 -7.49 -0.51
N HIS A 219 -1.33 -7.57 -1.83
CA HIS A 219 -2.50 -7.50 -2.69
C HIS A 219 -2.75 -8.85 -3.35
N VAL A 220 -3.90 -9.44 -3.07
CA VAL A 220 -4.35 -10.68 -3.72
C VAL A 220 -5.63 -10.43 -4.51
N ASP A 221 -5.92 -11.31 -5.50
CA ASP A 221 -7.15 -11.22 -6.29
C ASP A 221 -8.40 -11.21 -5.41
N GLY A 222 -9.26 -10.21 -5.58
CA GLY A 222 -10.48 -10.04 -4.81
C GLY A 222 -11.65 -10.90 -5.29
N ALA A 223 -11.64 -11.34 -6.55
CA ALA A 223 -12.78 -12.06 -7.15
C ALA A 223 -13.20 -13.30 -6.36
N PRO A 224 -12.30 -14.17 -5.85
CA PRO A 224 -12.68 -15.35 -5.06
C PRO A 224 -13.43 -15.02 -3.77
N PHE A 225 -13.20 -13.82 -3.20
CA PHE A 225 -13.81 -13.38 -1.94
C PHE A 225 -15.18 -12.73 -2.12
N ARG A 226 -15.71 -12.62 -3.36
CA ARG A 226 -17.08 -12.12 -3.62
C ARG A 226 -18.15 -13.19 -3.46
N ARG A 227 -17.84 -14.34 -2.90
CA ARG A 227 -18.82 -15.30 -2.41
C ARG A 227 -19.20 -14.94 -0.96
N PRO A 228 -20.49 -14.93 -0.57
CA PRO A 228 -20.91 -14.51 0.77
C PRO A 228 -20.17 -15.25 1.91
N ALA A 229 -19.99 -16.57 1.81
CA ALA A 229 -19.25 -17.35 2.81
C ALA A 229 -17.77 -16.93 2.89
N ALA A 230 -17.11 -16.76 1.76
CA ALA A 230 -15.70 -16.35 1.72
C ALA A 230 -15.51 -14.93 2.28
N PHE A 231 -16.38 -14.00 1.93
CA PHE A 231 -16.37 -12.64 2.48
C PHE A 231 -16.61 -12.64 3.99
N ALA A 232 -17.60 -13.38 4.46
CA ALA A 232 -17.88 -13.51 5.89
C ALA A 232 -16.68 -14.09 6.65
N ASN A 233 -16.01 -15.09 6.10
CA ASN A 233 -14.81 -15.68 6.67
C ASN A 233 -13.65 -14.69 6.71
N LEU A 234 -13.46 -13.90 5.65
CA LEU A 234 -12.45 -12.85 5.61
C LEU A 234 -12.69 -11.79 6.69
N VAL A 235 -13.94 -11.34 6.85
CA VAL A 235 -14.31 -10.39 7.91
C VAL A 235 -14.14 -11.00 9.30
N ARG A 236 -14.51 -12.29 9.51
CA ARG A 236 -14.29 -13.00 10.78
C ARG A 236 -12.82 -13.13 11.11
N LEU A 237 -11.98 -13.44 10.12
CA LEU A 237 -10.54 -13.56 10.31
C LEU A 237 -9.96 -12.23 10.83
N PHE A 238 -10.13 -11.15 10.10
CA PHE A 238 -9.53 -9.87 10.48
C PHE A 238 -10.26 -9.15 11.62
N GLY A 239 -11.55 -9.42 11.81
CA GLY A 239 -12.32 -8.83 12.91
C GLY A 239 -12.14 -9.53 14.26
N ARG A 240 -12.04 -10.86 14.28
CA ARG A 240 -11.97 -11.64 15.52
C ARG A 240 -10.57 -12.11 15.90
N TRP A 241 -9.72 -12.37 14.89
CA TRP A 241 -8.35 -12.86 15.08
C TRP A 241 -7.31 -11.75 15.02
N ARG A 242 -7.72 -10.48 15.15
CA ARG A 242 -6.84 -9.33 15.05
C ARG A 242 -5.61 -9.45 15.95
N GLU A 243 -5.83 -9.64 17.26
CA GLU A 243 -4.74 -9.73 18.23
C GLU A 243 -3.79 -10.92 17.97
N PRO A 244 -4.28 -12.16 17.72
CA PRO A 244 -3.43 -13.27 17.32
C PRO A 244 -2.66 -13.01 16.01
N LEU A 245 -3.28 -12.38 15.00
CA LEU A 245 -2.62 -12.03 13.75
C LEU A 245 -1.49 -11.03 13.98
N TRP A 246 -1.74 -9.97 14.75
CA TRP A 246 -0.73 -8.97 15.08
C TRP A 246 0.46 -9.58 15.82
N ALA A 247 0.19 -10.43 16.81
CA ALA A 247 1.22 -11.10 17.60
C ALA A 247 2.08 -12.06 16.75
N ALA A 248 1.43 -12.92 15.94
CA ALA A 248 2.13 -13.92 15.13
C ALA A 248 2.94 -13.32 13.96
N LEU A 249 2.41 -12.26 13.34
CA LEU A 249 3.10 -11.58 12.23
C LEU A 249 4.16 -10.60 12.72
N GLY A 250 4.12 -10.20 14.00
CA GLY A 250 4.97 -9.14 14.52
C GLY A 250 4.57 -7.77 13.95
N THR A 251 3.26 -7.52 13.81
CA THR A 251 2.74 -6.27 13.28
C THR A 251 3.30 -5.08 14.04
N ASN A 252 3.78 -4.09 13.32
CA ASN A 252 4.41 -2.93 13.88
C ASN A 252 3.36 -1.95 14.46
N PRO A 253 3.31 -1.72 15.78
CA PRO A 253 2.35 -0.80 16.37
C PRO A 253 2.61 0.68 16.04
N ALA A 254 3.79 1.01 15.53
CA ALA A 254 4.10 2.36 15.05
C ALA A 254 3.50 2.65 13.67
N CYS A 255 3.07 1.62 12.92
CA CYS A 255 2.37 1.80 11.65
C CYS A 255 1.13 2.64 11.86
N ARG A 256 0.99 3.64 11.02
CA ARG A 256 -0.20 4.47 10.97
C ARG A 256 -1.26 3.82 10.10
N ARG A 257 -2.53 4.17 10.34
CA ARG A 257 -3.66 3.71 9.53
C ARG A 257 -3.87 2.19 9.56
N LEU A 258 -3.71 1.58 10.73
CA LEU A 258 -4.09 0.21 11.03
C LEU A 258 -5.23 0.21 12.06
N ALA A 259 -6.45 0.42 11.59
CA ALA A 259 -7.65 0.34 12.42
C ALA A 259 -8.27 -1.06 12.36
N PRO A 260 -9.01 -1.49 13.40
CA PRO A 260 -9.84 -2.67 13.31
C PRO A 260 -10.92 -2.48 12.22
N LEU A 261 -11.46 -3.58 11.71
CA LEU A 261 -12.65 -3.52 10.86
C LEU A 261 -13.83 -2.88 11.60
N PRO A 262 -14.73 -2.14 10.91
CA PRO A 262 -15.91 -1.56 11.53
C PRO A 262 -16.74 -2.62 12.24
N ALA A 263 -17.20 -2.33 13.47
CA ALA A 263 -18.03 -3.25 14.25
C ALA A 263 -19.32 -3.62 13.50
N ASP A 264 -19.91 -2.67 12.77
CA ASP A 264 -21.10 -2.91 11.95
C ASP A 264 -20.84 -3.90 10.80
N LEU A 265 -19.60 -3.92 10.23
CA LEU A 265 -19.23 -4.90 9.22
C LEU A 265 -19.13 -6.31 9.83
N VAL A 266 -18.50 -6.41 11.01
CA VAL A 266 -18.40 -7.70 11.74
C VAL A 266 -19.80 -8.18 12.11
N ALA A 267 -20.67 -7.31 12.63
CA ALA A 267 -22.05 -7.66 12.97
C ALA A 267 -22.87 -8.05 11.73
N LEU A 268 -22.62 -7.42 10.58
CA LEU A 268 -23.31 -7.73 9.32
C LEU A 268 -23.12 -9.20 8.91
N VAL A 269 -21.89 -9.72 8.96
CA VAL A 269 -21.57 -11.09 8.53
C VAL A 269 -21.95 -12.16 9.54
N GLU A 270 -22.37 -11.77 10.76
CA GLU A 270 -22.88 -12.68 11.79
C GLU A 270 -24.40 -12.88 11.73
N ARG A 271 -25.10 -12.11 10.92
CA ARG A 271 -26.53 -12.31 10.69
C ARG A 271 -26.73 -13.56 9.83
N ASP A 272 -27.69 -14.36 10.20
CA ASP A 272 -28.03 -15.62 9.51
C ASP A 272 -28.91 -15.38 8.26
N GLU A 273 -28.67 -14.27 7.57
CA GLU A 273 -29.39 -13.90 6.35
C GLU A 273 -28.60 -14.40 5.14
N GLN A 274 -29.18 -15.36 4.41
CA GLN A 274 -28.62 -15.84 3.13
C GLN A 274 -28.87 -14.81 2.04
N THR A 275 -28.04 -13.77 2.01
CA THR A 275 -28.07 -12.75 0.96
C THR A 275 -27.03 -13.06 -0.11
N GLY A 276 -27.39 -12.81 -1.38
CA GLY A 276 -26.42 -12.89 -2.49
C GLY A 276 -25.32 -11.83 -2.36
N TRP A 277 -24.24 -12.00 -3.12
CA TRP A 277 -23.13 -11.06 -3.09
C TRP A 277 -23.53 -9.60 -3.34
N ALA A 278 -24.47 -9.37 -4.27
CA ALA A 278 -24.88 -8.00 -4.61
C ALA A 278 -25.43 -7.23 -3.39
N ASP A 279 -26.28 -7.88 -2.59
CA ASP A 279 -26.90 -7.28 -1.42
C ASP A 279 -25.90 -7.19 -0.25
N LEU A 280 -25.12 -8.24 -0.01
CA LEU A 280 -24.09 -8.23 1.03
C LEU A 280 -23.02 -7.17 0.76
N GLY A 281 -22.53 -7.06 -0.48
CA GLY A 281 -21.55 -6.05 -0.86
C GLY A 281 -22.10 -4.63 -0.77
N ALA A 282 -23.39 -4.43 -1.08
CA ALA A 282 -24.07 -3.15 -0.90
C ALA A 282 -24.21 -2.78 0.57
N ALA A 283 -24.63 -3.71 1.42
CA ALA A 283 -24.73 -3.52 2.87
C ALA A 283 -23.34 -3.24 3.49
N ALA A 284 -22.32 -4.00 3.09
CA ALA A 284 -20.96 -3.82 3.57
C ALA A 284 -20.39 -2.42 3.26
N ARG A 285 -20.69 -1.83 2.09
CA ARG A 285 -20.32 -0.44 1.78
C ARG A 285 -20.90 0.57 2.78
N GLY A 286 -22.08 0.29 3.33
CA GLY A 286 -22.74 1.16 4.31
C GLY A 286 -22.16 1.10 5.72
N THR A 287 -21.25 0.16 6.02
CA THR A 287 -20.70 -0.07 7.37
C THR A 287 -19.49 0.81 7.71
N GLY A 288 -19.09 1.75 6.86
CA GLY A 288 -17.95 2.61 7.10
C GLY A 288 -16.58 1.95 6.78
N VAL A 289 -16.55 0.98 5.86
CA VAL A 289 -15.29 0.38 5.38
C VAL A 289 -14.36 1.46 4.82
N THR A 290 -13.11 1.48 5.30
CA THR A 290 -12.07 2.40 4.83
C THR A 290 -10.83 1.65 4.38
N LYS A 291 -9.93 2.33 3.64
CA LYS A 291 -8.62 1.77 3.29
C LYS A 291 -7.62 1.76 4.47
N TYR A 292 -7.99 2.32 5.61
CA TYR A 292 -7.12 2.49 6.79
C TYR A 292 -7.32 1.41 7.85
N ALA A 293 -7.89 0.27 7.47
CA ALA A 293 -8.02 -0.89 8.34
C ALA A 293 -6.87 -1.88 8.13
N ASP A 294 -6.73 -2.85 9.04
CA ASP A 294 -5.76 -3.96 8.96
C ASP A 294 -5.84 -4.72 7.64
N VAL A 295 -7.05 -4.79 7.08
CA VAL A 295 -7.32 -5.27 5.73
C VAL A 295 -8.20 -4.25 5.00
N ASN A 296 -7.76 -3.80 3.84
CA ASN A 296 -8.52 -2.89 3.01
C ASN A 296 -9.46 -3.69 2.09
N LEU A 297 -10.75 -3.59 2.37
CA LEU A 297 -11.83 -4.25 1.61
C LEU A 297 -12.57 -3.26 0.69
N THR A 298 -12.15 -2.00 0.62
CA THR A 298 -12.89 -0.96 -0.13
C THR A 298 -13.04 -1.31 -1.60
N GLN A 299 -12.01 -1.89 -2.23
CA GLN A 299 -12.08 -2.30 -3.63
C GLN A 299 -12.94 -3.54 -3.82
N LEU A 300 -12.92 -4.47 -2.87
CA LEU A 300 -13.72 -5.68 -2.91
C LEU A 300 -15.22 -5.38 -2.89
N VAL A 301 -15.66 -4.43 -2.03
CA VAL A 301 -17.08 -4.05 -1.90
C VAL A 301 -17.48 -2.92 -2.85
N ALA A 302 -16.55 -2.30 -3.57
CA ALA A 302 -16.85 -1.21 -4.50
C ALA A 302 -17.81 -1.67 -5.61
N ALA A 303 -18.77 -0.83 -5.98
CA ALA A 303 -19.66 -1.11 -7.11
C ALA A 303 -18.90 -1.13 -8.45
N ARG A 304 -17.81 -0.37 -8.55
CA ARG A 304 -16.89 -0.31 -9.69
C ARG A 304 -15.46 -0.25 -9.16
N PRO A 305 -14.82 -1.39 -8.88
CA PRO A 305 -13.45 -1.40 -8.37
C PRO A 305 -12.47 -0.85 -9.41
N VAL A 306 -11.51 -0.06 -8.96
CA VAL A 306 -10.36 0.38 -9.80
C VAL A 306 -9.32 -0.73 -9.86
N ARG A 307 -9.12 -1.42 -8.73
CA ARG A 307 -8.28 -2.61 -8.60
C ARG A 307 -9.11 -3.68 -7.92
N ASP A 308 -9.15 -4.89 -8.46
CA ASP A 308 -9.91 -6.00 -7.88
C ASP A 308 -9.04 -6.79 -6.92
N THR A 309 -8.73 -6.19 -5.76
CA THR A 309 -7.85 -6.80 -4.77
C THR A 309 -8.42 -6.72 -3.36
N VAL A 310 -8.02 -7.70 -2.53
CA VAL A 310 -7.95 -7.62 -1.07
C VAL A 310 -6.53 -7.20 -0.71
N GLU A 311 -6.38 -6.14 0.08
CA GLU A 311 -5.09 -5.64 0.53
C GLU A 311 -4.93 -5.91 2.02
N VAL A 312 -3.96 -6.75 2.39
CA VAL A 312 -3.58 -7.02 3.79
C VAL A 312 -2.43 -6.12 4.17
N ARG A 313 -2.57 -5.35 5.25
CA ARG A 313 -1.68 -4.24 5.60
C ARG A 313 -0.86 -4.43 6.87
N ILE A 314 -1.00 -5.56 7.54
CA ILE A 314 -0.46 -5.81 8.89
C ILE A 314 0.91 -6.48 8.94
N LEU A 315 1.60 -6.66 7.81
CA LEU A 315 2.95 -7.19 7.86
C LEU A 315 3.90 -6.07 8.30
N PRO A 316 4.86 -6.36 9.20
CA PRO A 316 5.86 -5.38 9.60
C PRO A 316 6.75 -4.98 8.42
N GLY A 317 7.25 -3.75 8.44
CA GLY A 317 8.24 -3.29 7.47
C GLY A 317 9.45 -4.22 7.45
N SER A 318 9.97 -4.49 6.26
CA SER A 318 11.15 -5.34 6.06
C SER A 318 11.77 -5.06 4.70
N ASP A 319 13.07 -5.10 4.62
CA ASP A 319 13.85 -5.08 3.37
C ASP A 319 14.45 -6.47 3.04
N GLU A 320 14.06 -7.51 3.79
CA GLU A 320 14.49 -8.89 3.61
C GLU A 320 13.39 -9.72 2.92
N ALA A 321 13.61 -10.07 1.66
CA ALA A 321 12.65 -10.79 0.83
C ALA A 321 12.17 -12.11 1.47
N ALA A 322 13.09 -12.89 2.07
CA ALA A 322 12.74 -14.14 2.72
C ALA A 322 11.78 -13.95 3.92
N ALA A 323 12.00 -12.90 4.72
CA ALA A 323 11.15 -12.58 5.86
C ALA A 323 9.75 -12.13 5.41
N ILE A 324 9.66 -11.35 4.32
CA ILE A 324 8.40 -10.94 3.72
C ILE A 324 7.63 -12.16 3.23
N VAL A 325 8.27 -13.04 2.44
CA VAL A 325 7.61 -14.21 1.85
C VAL A 325 7.17 -15.21 2.93
N ALA A 326 7.95 -15.41 3.99
CA ALA A 326 7.57 -16.28 5.09
C ALA A 326 6.27 -15.82 5.78
N ARG A 327 6.14 -14.52 6.06
CA ARG A 327 4.92 -13.94 6.64
C ARG A 327 3.75 -13.97 5.65
N ALA A 328 4.03 -13.64 4.38
CA ALA A 328 3.04 -13.69 3.31
C ALA A 328 2.46 -15.11 3.13
N ALA A 329 3.27 -16.16 3.29
CA ALA A 329 2.83 -17.55 3.19
C ALA A 329 1.83 -17.93 4.30
N LEU A 330 2.02 -17.44 5.53
CA LEU A 330 1.02 -17.62 6.59
C LEU A 330 -0.28 -16.92 6.24
N VAL A 331 -0.19 -15.66 5.79
CA VAL A 331 -1.37 -14.87 5.37
C VAL A 331 -2.09 -15.55 4.22
N GLU A 332 -1.38 -16.01 3.19
CA GLU A 332 -1.95 -16.72 2.05
C GLU A 332 -2.77 -17.95 2.49
N ARG A 333 -2.21 -18.77 3.37
CA ARG A 333 -2.93 -19.96 3.89
C ARG A 333 -4.20 -19.60 4.64
N LEU A 334 -4.17 -18.53 5.42
CA LEU A 334 -5.35 -18.02 6.11
C LEU A 334 -6.39 -17.46 5.13
N LEU A 335 -5.95 -16.76 4.08
CA LEU A 335 -6.83 -16.30 3.01
C LEU A 335 -7.45 -17.48 2.25
N LEU A 336 -6.68 -18.53 1.93
CA LEU A 336 -7.19 -19.76 1.33
C LEU A 336 -8.21 -20.44 2.25
N ARG A 337 -7.96 -20.49 3.58
CA ARG A 337 -8.94 -20.98 4.54
C ARG A 337 -10.24 -20.18 4.53
N CYS A 338 -10.18 -18.87 4.25
CA CYS A 338 -11.39 -18.05 4.13
C CYS A 338 -12.23 -18.43 2.89
N LEU A 339 -11.65 -19.08 1.88
CA LEU A 339 -12.39 -19.55 0.72
C LEU A 339 -13.21 -20.84 0.98
N ASP A 340 -12.99 -21.52 2.09
CA ASP A 340 -13.85 -22.64 2.50
C ASP A 340 -15.26 -22.15 2.85
N ASP A 341 -16.26 -23.01 2.66
CA ASP A 341 -17.63 -22.69 3.07
C ASP A 341 -17.84 -22.79 4.58
N ARG A 342 -16.95 -23.50 5.30
CA ARG A 342 -16.99 -23.60 6.76
C ARG A 342 -16.63 -22.26 7.41
N PRO A 343 -17.44 -21.76 8.34
CA PRO A 343 -17.14 -20.51 9.03
C PRO A 343 -15.76 -20.53 9.72
N VAL A 344 -15.05 -19.43 9.68
CA VAL A 344 -13.87 -19.20 10.52
C VAL A 344 -14.35 -19.08 11.97
N PRO A 345 -13.90 -19.96 12.89
CA PRO A 345 -14.35 -19.94 14.29
C PRO A 345 -13.82 -18.69 15.01
N ALA A 346 -14.39 -18.38 16.16
CA ALA A 346 -13.79 -17.43 17.08
C ALA A 346 -12.45 -17.98 17.64
N PRO A 347 -11.47 -17.12 17.96
CA PRO A 347 -10.23 -17.56 18.59
C PRO A 347 -10.52 -18.17 19.98
N GLY A 348 -9.90 -19.31 20.25
CA GLY A 348 -9.95 -19.95 21.57
C GLY A 348 -8.89 -19.37 22.53
N ALA A 349 -8.87 -19.84 23.77
CA ALA A 349 -7.88 -19.42 24.76
C ALA A 349 -6.42 -19.71 24.31
N ASP A 350 -6.23 -20.70 23.47
CA ASP A 350 -4.91 -21.04 22.92
C ASP A 350 -4.37 -19.97 21.97
N ALA A 351 -5.24 -19.25 21.27
CA ALA A 351 -4.85 -18.19 20.37
C ALA A 351 -4.18 -16.99 21.09
N VAL A 352 -4.42 -16.84 22.39
CA VAL A 352 -3.73 -15.84 23.22
C VAL A 352 -2.37 -16.36 23.71
N ARG A 353 -2.29 -17.66 24.04
CA ARG A 353 -1.07 -18.28 24.59
C ARG A 353 -0.04 -18.61 23.52
N ASP A 354 -0.50 -19.09 22.39
CA ASP A 354 0.30 -19.45 21.21
C ASP A 354 -0.40 -18.98 19.93
N PRO A 355 -0.29 -17.68 19.62
CA PRO A 355 -0.93 -17.10 18.43
C PRO A 355 -0.48 -17.77 17.12
N ALA A 356 0.83 -18.09 17.00
CA ALA A 356 1.39 -18.67 15.79
C ALA A 356 0.87 -20.10 15.58
N GLY A 357 0.88 -20.94 16.61
CA GLY A 357 0.33 -22.30 16.54
C GLY A 357 -1.17 -22.31 16.28
N ALA A 358 -1.94 -21.41 16.93
CA ALA A 358 -3.38 -21.30 16.71
C ALA A 358 -3.72 -20.88 15.26
N LEU A 359 -2.97 -19.95 14.68
CA LEU A 359 -3.15 -19.53 13.27
C LEU A 359 -2.70 -20.62 12.30
N ALA A 360 -1.61 -21.34 12.60
CA ALA A 360 -1.18 -22.51 11.83
C ALA A 360 -2.26 -23.59 11.80
N ALA A 361 -2.84 -23.92 12.97
CA ALA A 361 -3.95 -24.86 13.08
C ALA A 361 -5.20 -24.38 12.29
N LEU A 362 -5.54 -23.09 12.40
CA LEU A 362 -6.63 -22.49 11.62
C LEU A 362 -6.39 -22.61 10.11
N ALA A 363 -5.15 -22.40 9.68
CA ALA A 363 -4.72 -22.51 8.29
C ALA A 363 -4.57 -23.96 7.80
N GLY A 364 -4.79 -24.97 8.66
CA GLY A 364 -4.63 -26.38 8.31
C GLY A 364 -3.17 -26.82 8.11
N VAL A 365 -2.23 -26.12 8.71
CA VAL A 365 -0.80 -26.48 8.68
C VAL A 365 -0.54 -27.45 9.80
N PRO A 366 0.07 -28.64 9.55
CA PRO A 366 0.55 -29.49 10.63
C PRO A 366 1.55 -28.72 11.51
N ALA A 367 1.43 -28.91 12.83
CA ALA A 367 2.33 -28.30 13.80
C ALA A 367 3.77 -28.83 13.66
#